data_3915ff9ab5060b972880730a39a2806b
#
_entry.id   3915ff9ab5060b972880730a39a2806b
#
_cell.length_a   1.000
_cell.length_b   1.000
_cell.length_c   1.000
_cell.angle_alpha   90.00
_cell.angle_beta   90.00
_cell.angle_gamma   90.00
#
_symmetry.space_group_name_H-M   'P 1'
#
loop_
_entity.id
_entity.type
_entity.pdbx_description
1 polymer ?
#
loop_
_entity_poly.entity_id
_entity_poly.type
_entity_poly.pdbx_seq_one_letter_code
_entity_poly.pdbx_strand_id
1 'polypeptide(L)'
;MTSALDRSAILGWLSESNETRLQDLWQTADRVRREHVGDEVHLRGLIEISNHCLRQCHYCGLRAGNQDITRYRMNADEIVAAAKQAGEFGYGTVVLQAGEDDGLTVDGVVAIVRRIKTEAGVAVTLSLGERTVEELRAWREAGADRYLLRFETSNSDLFSRMHPPRGKGRPSRMSLLRQLGPLGYEVGSGVMIGIPGQTYDDLANDLELFRELDLDMIGVGPFIAHPATPFGRAEPMPTEAQAPATELMTYKMIALARLMCPDANIPSTTALATLNITEGRELGLQRGANIVMPNMTPPEYRVYYEIYPAKACIRETADLCNRCITGRIEKIGRAIGKGPGPSPNARRRSKGKSATFERVDGKPVGLGRSSR
;
A
#
# COMPACT_ATOMS: atom_id res chain seq x y z
N MET A 1 -0.52 -16.23 23.12
CA MET A 1 -1.05 -14.86 23.06
C MET A 1 0.15 -13.92 23.13
N THR A 2 0.61 -13.35 22.04
CA THR A 2 1.62 -12.29 22.04
C THR A 2 0.97 -11.08 22.71
N SER A 3 1.47 -10.66 23.87
CA SER A 3 1.09 -9.37 24.48
C SER A 3 1.30 -8.30 23.42
N ALA A 4 0.27 -7.47 23.19
CA ALA A 4 0.41 -6.33 22.29
C ALA A 4 1.61 -5.50 22.74
N LEU A 5 2.51 -5.17 21.81
CA LEU A 5 3.65 -4.30 22.09
C LEU A 5 3.11 -2.98 22.64
N ASP A 6 3.57 -2.58 23.81
CA ASP A 6 3.32 -1.27 24.37
C ASP A 6 4.25 -0.22 23.72
N ARG A 7 3.96 1.06 23.96
CA ARG A 7 4.73 2.17 23.41
C ARG A 7 6.22 2.11 23.77
N SER A 8 6.53 1.74 25.01
CA SER A 8 7.92 1.65 25.49
C SER A 8 8.69 0.58 24.72
N ALA A 9 8.10 -0.59 24.51
CA ALA A 9 8.68 -1.65 23.72
C ALA A 9 8.85 -1.25 22.24
N ILE A 10 7.88 -0.53 21.67
CA ILE A 10 7.99 -0.01 20.29
C ILE A 10 9.20 0.93 20.17
N LEU A 11 9.31 1.93 21.04
CA LEU A 11 10.41 2.89 21.04
C LEU A 11 11.75 2.20 21.29
N GLY A 12 11.79 1.21 22.18
CA GLY A 12 12.98 0.39 22.44
C GLY A 12 13.46 -0.34 21.17
N TRP A 13 12.55 -0.95 20.41
CA TRP A 13 12.89 -1.61 19.15
C TRP A 13 13.28 -0.63 18.04
N LEU A 14 12.63 0.51 17.94
CA LEU A 14 12.99 1.55 16.96
C LEU A 14 14.41 2.06 17.21
N SER A 15 14.82 2.21 18.47
CA SER A 15 16.16 2.67 18.87
C SER A 15 17.22 1.56 18.89
N GLU A 16 16.83 0.29 18.83
CA GLU A 16 17.74 -0.84 18.98
C GLU A 16 18.81 -0.88 17.89
N SER A 17 20.05 -1.14 18.26
CA SER A 17 21.19 -1.27 17.34
C SER A 17 21.97 -2.57 17.52
N ASN A 18 21.68 -3.34 18.56
CA ASN A 18 22.35 -4.62 18.81
C ASN A 18 21.87 -5.68 17.79
N GLU A 19 22.80 -6.21 17.01
CA GLU A 19 22.49 -7.16 15.94
C GLU A 19 21.81 -8.44 16.43
N THR A 20 22.21 -8.99 17.58
CA THR A 20 21.61 -10.21 18.15
C THR A 20 20.14 -9.97 18.49
N ARG A 21 19.83 -8.84 19.14
CA ARG A 21 18.45 -8.48 19.47
C ARG A 21 17.62 -8.18 18.20
N LEU A 22 18.22 -7.56 17.19
CA LEU A 22 17.56 -7.36 15.91
C LEU A 22 17.24 -8.68 15.21
N GLN A 23 18.12 -9.70 15.30
CA GLN A 23 17.82 -11.03 14.78
C GLN A 23 16.62 -11.67 15.49
N ASP A 24 16.48 -11.49 16.81
CA ASP A 24 15.31 -11.96 17.56
C ASP A 24 14.02 -11.28 17.07
N LEU A 25 14.07 -9.96 16.77
CA LEU A 25 12.95 -9.22 16.19
C LEU A 25 12.56 -9.78 14.82
N TRP A 26 13.55 -10.01 13.93
CA TRP A 26 13.32 -10.54 12.58
C TRP A 26 12.70 -11.95 12.62
N GLN A 27 13.26 -12.85 13.44
CA GLN A 27 12.73 -14.20 13.59
C GLN A 27 11.31 -14.20 14.16
N THR A 28 11.04 -13.33 15.13
CA THR A 28 9.69 -13.21 15.71
C THR A 28 8.68 -12.69 14.69
N ALA A 29 9.05 -11.65 13.94
CA ALA A 29 8.19 -11.10 12.90
C ALA A 29 7.93 -12.10 11.77
N ASP A 30 8.95 -12.86 11.35
CA ASP A 30 8.78 -13.88 10.31
C ASP A 30 7.93 -15.05 10.79
N ARG A 31 8.07 -15.49 12.04
CA ARG A 31 7.20 -16.50 12.65
C ARG A 31 5.74 -16.03 12.69
N VAL A 32 5.46 -14.82 13.17
CA VAL A 32 4.10 -14.25 13.21
C VAL A 32 3.54 -14.11 11.79
N ARG A 33 4.34 -13.69 10.82
CA ARG A 33 3.94 -13.65 9.42
C ARG A 33 3.49 -15.04 8.95
N ARG A 34 4.30 -16.08 9.21
CA ARG A 34 4.00 -17.46 8.80
C ARG A 34 2.70 -17.97 9.42
N GLU A 35 2.51 -17.73 10.70
CA GLU A 35 1.32 -18.17 11.45
C GLU A 35 0.03 -17.48 10.96
N HIS A 36 0.10 -16.22 10.54
CA HIS A 36 -1.09 -15.41 10.23
C HIS A 36 -1.40 -15.29 8.74
N VAL A 37 -0.39 -15.11 7.89
CA VAL A 37 -0.57 -14.90 6.45
C VAL A 37 0.07 -15.97 5.57
N GLY A 38 0.68 -17.01 6.18
CA GLY A 38 1.28 -18.15 5.48
C GLY A 38 2.66 -17.87 4.90
N ASP A 39 3.23 -18.85 4.19
CA ASP A 39 4.58 -18.79 3.62
C ASP A 39 4.61 -18.23 2.19
N GLU A 40 3.48 -18.11 1.55
CA GLU A 40 3.40 -17.60 0.19
C GLU A 40 3.70 -16.08 0.13
N VAL A 41 4.31 -15.66 -0.98
CA VAL A 41 4.48 -14.26 -1.35
C VAL A 41 3.52 -13.94 -2.50
N HIS A 42 2.52 -13.09 -2.25
CA HIS A 42 1.60 -12.69 -3.31
C HIS A 42 2.18 -11.58 -4.17
N LEU A 43 2.15 -11.79 -5.48
CA LEU A 43 2.56 -10.80 -6.47
C LEU A 43 1.36 -9.95 -6.90
N ARG A 44 1.51 -8.62 -6.84
CA ARG A 44 0.49 -7.66 -7.26
C ARG A 44 1.06 -6.79 -8.37
N GLY A 45 0.55 -6.92 -9.58
CA GLY A 45 1.04 -6.18 -10.74
C GLY A 45 0.75 -4.68 -10.59
N LEU A 46 1.81 -3.87 -10.45
CA LEU A 46 1.69 -2.41 -10.34
C LEU A 46 1.60 -1.80 -11.74
N ILE A 47 0.52 -1.09 -12.03
CA ILE A 47 0.30 -0.34 -13.26
C ILE A 47 0.18 1.14 -12.91
N GLU A 48 1.16 1.93 -13.30
CA GLU A 48 1.24 3.38 -13.06
C GLU A 48 0.52 4.09 -14.20
N ILE A 49 -0.80 4.27 -14.07
CA ILE A 49 -1.71 4.63 -15.16
C ILE A 49 -1.68 6.11 -15.56
N SER A 50 -1.18 6.99 -14.69
CA SER A 50 -1.02 8.42 -14.97
C SER A 50 -0.02 9.06 -14.00
N ASN A 51 0.86 9.93 -14.52
CA ASN A 51 1.73 10.76 -13.69
C ASN A 51 1.25 12.22 -13.55
N HIS A 52 0.06 12.55 -14.08
CA HIS A 52 -0.57 13.84 -13.77
C HIS A 52 -0.90 13.90 -12.27
N CYS A 53 -0.64 15.03 -11.63
CA CYS A 53 -0.94 15.24 -10.23
C CYS A 53 -1.23 16.71 -9.94
N LEU A 54 -2.31 16.99 -9.24
CA LEU A 54 -2.70 18.33 -8.81
C LEU A 54 -2.03 18.74 -7.49
N ARG A 55 -1.39 17.79 -6.79
CA ARG A 55 -0.78 18.04 -5.47
C ARG A 55 0.58 18.70 -5.59
N GLN A 56 0.91 19.46 -4.56
CA GLN A 56 2.20 20.14 -4.42
C GLN A 56 3.09 19.50 -3.33
N CYS A 57 2.97 18.17 -3.16
CA CYS A 57 3.70 17.46 -2.11
C CYS A 57 5.19 17.77 -2.15
N HIS A 58 5.78 18.03 -0.97
CA HIS A 58 7.16 18.50 -0.85
C HIS A 58 8.22 17.41 -1.03
N TYR A 59 7.80 16.17 -1.25
CA TYR A 59 8.68 15.00 -1.36
C TYR A 59 8.57 14.24 -2.69
N CYS A 60 7.56 14.50 -3.50
CA CYS A 60 7.22 13.67 -4.66
C CYS A 60 7.58 14.35 -5.97
N GLY A 61 8.33 13.65 -6.82
CA GLY A 61 8.72 14.13 -8.16
C GLY A 61 7.53 14.40 -9.09
N LEU A 62 6.37 13.75 -8.87
CA LEU A 62 5.15 13.97 -9.66
C LEU A 62 4.38 15.24 -9.29
N ARG A 63 4.80 16.00 -8.28
CA ARG A 63 4.12 17.22 -7.86
C ARG A 63 3.80 18.17 -9.02
N ALA A 64 2.67 18.90 -8.95
CA ALA A 64 2.24 19.80 -10.01
C ALA A 64 3.28 20.90 -10.35
N GLY A 65 4.06 21.33 -9.36
CA GLY A 65 5.12 22.32 -9.57
C GLY A 65 6.40 21.80 -10.23
N ASN A 66 6.51 20.50 -10.49
CA ASN A 66 7.60 19.94 -11.29
C ASN A 66 7.21 20.03 -12.78
N GLN A 67 7.78 20.99 -13.49
CA GLN A 67 7.51 21.24 -14.91
C GLN A 67 8.48 20.49 -15.84
N ASP A 68 9.55 19.90 -15.30
CA ASP A 68 10.57 19.21 -16.08
C ASP A 68 10.20 17.76 -16.39
N ILE A 69 8.99 17.31 -15.99
CA ILE A 69 8.51 15.95 -16.20
C ILE A 69 7.56 15.86 -17.38
N THR A 70 7.80 14.91 -18.27
CA THR A 70 6.85 14.53 -19.32
C THR A 70 5.63 13.89 -18.70
N ARG A 71 4.45 14.49 -18.88
CA ARG A 71 3.17 14.00 -18.37
C ARG A 71 2.54 13.00 -19.33
N TYR A 72 1.99 11.91 -18.78
CA TYR A 72 1.23 10.92 -19.53
C TYR A 72 -0.02 10.46 -18.79
N ARG A 73 -0.94 9.90 -19.53
CA ARG A 73 -2.09 9.13 -19.06
C ARG A 73 -2.30 7.98 -20.05
N MET A 74 -2.24 6.75 -19.54
CA MET A 74 -2.51 5.55 -20.33
C MET A 74 -3.99 5.51 -20.73
N ASN A 75 -4.30 5.02 -21.91
CA ASN A 75 -5.67 4.76 -22.31
C ASN A 75 -6.20 3.45 -21.69
N ALA A 76 -7.52 3.22 -21.78
CA ALA A 76 -8.16 2.07 -21.16
C ALA A 76 -7.66 0.73 -21.72
N ASP A 77 -7.37 0.65 -23.02
CA ASP A 77 -6.91 -0.58 -23.67
C ASP A 77 -5.50 -0.97 -23.19
N GLU A 78 -4.59 -0.01 -23.06
CA GLU A 78 -3.24 -0.22 -22.51
C GLU A 78 -3.29 -0.70 -21.06
N ILE A 79 -4.15 -0.12 -20.23
CA ILE A 79 -4.33 -0.51 -18.83
C ILE A 79 -4.86 -1.94 -18.73
N VAL A 80 -5.89 -2.28 -19.53
CA VAL A 80 -6.48 -3.61 -19.54
C VAL A 80 -5.50 -4.64 -20.09
N ALA A 81 -4.73 -4.31 -21.13
CA ALA A 81 -3.69 -5.20 -21.67
C ALA A 81 -2.62 -5.53 -20.63
N ALA A 82 -2.13 -4.51 -19.88
CA ALA A 82 -1.17 -4.72 -18.80
C ALA A 82 -1.77 -5.58 -17.65
N ALA A 83 -3.07 -5.42 -17.35
CA ALA A 83 -3.76 -6.25 -16.36
C ALA A 83 -3.92 -7.71 -16.82
N LYS A 84 -4.20 -7.95 -18.11
CA LYS A 84 -4.26 -9.31 -18.70
C LYS A 84 -2.90 -9.98 -18.63
N GLN A 85 -1.84 -9.29 -19.01
CA GLN A 85 -0.47 -9.80 -18.90
C GLN A 85 -0.11 -10.17 -17.45
N ALA A 86 -0.54 -9.37 -16.46
CA ALA A 86 -0.36 -9.70 -15.05
C ALA A 86 -1.09 -11.01 -14.68
N GLY A 87 -2.32 -11.22 -15.19
CA GLY A 87 -3.07 -12.46 -15.04
C GLY A 87 -2.36 -13.66 -15.68
N GLU A 88 -1.79 -13.50 -16.87
CA GLU A 88 -1.01 -14.53 -17.56
C GLU A 88 0.26 -14.93 -16.78
N PHE A 89 0.88 -14.00 -16.06
CA PHE A 89 1.98 -14.30 -15.13
C PHE A 89 1.52 -14.97 -13.83
N GLY A 90 0.21 -15.20 -13.64
CA GLY A 90 -0.36 -15.78 -12.44
C GLY A 90 -0.54 -14.78 -11.28
N TYR A 91 -0.41 -13.47 -11.52
CA TYR A 91 -0.68 -12.47 -10.48
C TYR A 91 -2.18 -12.39 -10.23
N GLY A 92 -2.58 -12.62 -8.99
CA GLY A 92 -4.00 -12.58 -8.63
C GLY A 92 -4.58 -11.18 -8.41
N THR A 93 -3.76 -10.13 -8.50
CA THR A 93 -4.14 -8.74 -8.24
C THR A 93 -3.35 -7.77 -9.11
N VAL A 94 -4.00 -6.70 -9.57
CA VAL A 94 -3.35 -5.51 -10.10
C VAL A 94 -3.58 -4.31 -9.21
N VAL A 95 -2.61 -3.39 -9.18
CA VAL A 95 -2.68 -2.11 -8.48
C VAL A 95 -2.64 -1.00 -9.52
N LEU A 96 -3.74 -0.29 -9.70
CA LEU A 96 -3.80 0.90 -10.55
C LEU A 96 -3.37 2.11 -9.73
N GLN A 97 -2.22 2.67 -10.04
CA GLN A 97 -1.64 3.80 -9.31
C GLN A 97 -1.53 5.03 -10.20
N ALA A 98 -1.85 6.19 -9.64
CA ALA A 98 -1.68 7.48 -10.32
C ALA A 98 -1.30 8.58 -9.31
N GLY A 99 -0.87 9.73 -9.82
CA GLY A 99 -1.01 10.98 -9.09
C GLY A 99 -2.49 11.31 -8.85
N GLU A 100 -2.77 12.38 -8.09
CA GLU A 100 -4.15 12.88 -8.00
C GLU A 100 -4.49 13.60 -9.31
N ASP A 101 -5.08 12.85 -10.21
CA ASP A 101 -5.38 13.24 -11.59
C ASP A 101 -6.90 13.33 -11.80
N ASP A 102 -7.43 14.56 -11.92
CA ASP A 102 -8.87 14.78 -12.20
C ASP A 102 -9.25 14.38 -13.63
N GLY A 103 -8.29 14.10 -14.52
CA GLY A 103 -8.55 13.53 -15.84
C GLY A 103 -8.92 12.04 -15.81
N LEU A 104 -8.70 11.35 -14.68
CA LEU A 104 -9.25 10.03 -14.42
C LEU A 104 -10.69 10.18 -13.90
N THR A 105 -11.63 10.29 -14.85
CA THR A 105 -13.06 10.48 -14.53
C THR A 105 -13.65 9.27 -13.83
N VAL A 106 -14.77 9.47 -13.11
CA VAL A 106 -15.48 8.39 -12.42
C VAL A 106 -15.84 7.27 -13.40
N ASP A 107 -16.52 7.63 -14.50
CA ASP A 107 -17.00 6.67 -15.51
C ASP A 107 -15.84 5.96 -16.22
N GLY A 108 -14.74 6.68 -16.49
CA GLY A 108 -13.54 6.10 -17.09
C GLY A 108 -12.92 5.01 -16.19
N VAL A 109 -12.79 5.27 -14.90
CA VAL A 109 -12.27 4.28 -13.94
C VAL A 109 -13.26 3.12 -13.75
N VAL A 110 -14.58 3.38 -13.69
CA VAL A 110 -15.63 2.35 -13.66
C VAL A 110 -15.50 1.41 -14.85
N ALA A 111 -15.36 1.96 -16.06
CA ALA A 111 -15.20 1.16 -17.29
C ALA A 111 -13.95 0.30 -17.27
N ILE A 112 -12.80 0.87 -16.85
CA ILE A 112 -11.52 0.15 -16.72
C ILE A 112 -11.64 -0.98 -15.69
N VAL A 113 -12.18 -0.71 -14.50
CA VAL A 113 -12.33 -1.73 -13.44
C VAL A 113 -13.21 -2.88 -13.93
N ARG A 114 -14.37 -2.61 -14.54
CA ARG A 114 -15.26 -3.64 -15.08
C ARG A 114 -14.57 -4.50 -16.13
N ARG A 115 -13.85 -3.87 -17.05
CA ARG A 115 -13.09 -4.58 -18.08
C ARG A 115 -12.00 -5.48 -17.47
N ILE A 116 -11.23 -5.00 -16.51
CA ILE A 116 -10.22 -5.82 -15.82
C ILE A 116 -10.88 -7.02 -15.14
N LYS A 117 -12.02 -6.83 -14.46
CA LYS A 117 -12.74 -7.93 -13.80
C LYS A 117 -13.22 -8.98 -14.81
N THR A 118 -13.68 -8.58 -15.97
CA THR A 118 -14.22 -9.51 -17.01
C THR A 118 -13.14 -10.10 -17.90
N GLU A 119 -12.14 -9.32 -18.32
CA GLU A 119 -11.14 -9.73 -19.31
C GLU A 119 -9.89 -10.35 -18.70
N ALA A 120 -9.45 -9.90 -17.51
CA ALA A 120 -8.26 -10.41 -16.82
C ALA A 120 -8.59 -11.31 -15.60
N GLY A 121 -9.79 -11.21 -15.03
CA GLY A 121 -10.23 -12.03 -13.88
C GLY A 121 -9.45 -11.79 -12.58
N VAL A 122 -8.68 -10.71 -12.47
CA VAL A 122 -7.84 -10.41 -11.30
C VAL A 122 -8.53 -9.44 -10.34
N ALA A 123 -8.08 -9.41 -9.10
CA ALA A 123 -8.52 -8.39 -8.14
C ALA A 123 -7.90 -7.03 -8.46
N VAL A 124 -8.63 -5.95 -8.18
CA VAL A 124 -8.23 -4.58 -8.47
C VAL A 124 -8.04 -3.80 -7.18
N THR A 125 -6.82 -3.28 -6.99
CA THR A 125 -6.49 -2.28 -5.98
C THR A 125 -6.40 -0.91 -6.66
N LEU A 126 -7.09 0.10 -6.14
CA LEU A 126 -6.97 1.48 -6.60
C LEU A 126 -6.07 2.28 -5.64
N SER A 127 -5.14 3.07 -6.21
CA SER A 127 -4.29 4.02 -5.50
C SER A 127 -4.25 5.34 -6.28
N LEU A 128 -5.39 6.07 -6.24
CA LEU A 128 -5.69 7.22 -7.10
C LEU A 128 -5.78 8.54 -6.31
N GLY A 129 -5.23 8.57 -5.09
CA GLY A 129 -5.21 9.75 -4.24
C GLY A 129 -6.52 10.00 -3.46
N GLU A 130 -6.75 11.25 -3.08
CA GLU A 130 -7.93 11.66 -2.32
C GLU A 130 -9.11 11.85 -3.27
N ARG A 131 -10.19 11.10 -3.06
CA ARG A 131 -11.40 11.08 -3.89
C ARG A 131 -12.64 11.32 -3.04
N THR A 132 -13.75 11.68 -3.65
CA THR A 132 -15.00 11.79 -2.94
C THR A 132 -15.57 10.41 -2.58
N VAL A 133 -16.48 10.38 -1.62
CA VAL A 133 -17.13 9.12 -1.19
C VAL A 133 -17.95 8.52 -2.32
N GLU A 134 -18.56 9.37 -3.14
CA GLU A 134 -19.37 9.00 -4.31
C GLU A 134 -18.49 8.32 -5.37
N GLU A 135 -17.30 8.88 -5.69
CA GLU A 135 -16.33 8.26 -6.59
C GLU A 135 -15.90 6.88 -6.06
N LEU A 136 -15.54 6.80 -4.77
CA LEU A 136 -15.14 5.56 -4.13
C LEU A 136 -16.24 4.51 -4.17
N ARG A 137 -17.51 4.91 -3.94
CA ARG A 137 -18.66 3.99 -4.01
C ARG A 137 -18.85 3.45 -5.42
N ALA A 138 -18.85 4.33 -6.42
CA ALA A 138 -19.00 3.93 -7.81
C ALA A 138 -17.92 2.93 -8.27
N TRP A 139 -16.67 3.16 -7.88
CA TRP A 139 -15.57 2.24 -8.19
C TRP A 139 -15.66 0.92 -7.44
N ARG A 140 -16.15 0.94 -6.19
CA ARG A 140 -16.40 -0.30 -5.44
C ARG A 140 -17.51 -1.14 -6.08
N GLU A 141 -18.60 -0.51 -6.50
CA GLU A 141 -19.71 -1.14 -7.23
C GLU A 141 -19.29 -1.66 -8.60
N ALA A 142 -18.31 -1.04 -9.23
CA ALA A 142 -17.71 -1.53 -10.48
C ALA A 142 -16.85 -2.79 -10.28
N GLY A 143 -16.50 -3.15 -9.03
CA GLY A 143 -15.73 -4.35 -8.69
C GLY A 143 -14.31 -4.09 -8.17
N ALA A 144 -13.93 -2.83 -7.86
CA ALA A 144 -12.66 -2.58 -7.19
C ALA A 144 -12.65 -3.22 -5.80
N ASP A 145 -11.62 -4.01 -5.50
CA ASP A 145 -11.55 -4.82 -4.29
C ASP A 145 -10.90 -4.08 -3.13
N ARG A 146 -9.88 -3.26 -3.41
CA ARG A 146 -9.04 -2.59 -2.41
C ARG A 146 -8.82 -1.13 -2.78
N TYR A 147 -8.64 -0.29 -1.75
CA TYR A 147 -8.19 1.08 -1.93
C TYR A 147 -6.97 1.36 -1.07
N LEU A 148 -5.90 1.88 -1.67
CA LEU A 148 -4.66 2.26 -1.00
C LEU A 148 -4.54 3.77 -0.97
N LEU A 149 -4.57 4.33 0.24
CA LEU A 149 -4.35 5.76 0.49
C LEU A 149 -3.40 5.92 1.68
N ARG A 150 -2.14 6.23 1.43
CA ARG A 150 -1.14 6.36 2.50
C ARG A 150 -1.38 7.65 3.28
N PHE A 151 -1.46 7.55 4.61
CA PHE A 151 -1.53 8.75 5.46
C PHE A 151 -0.16 9.41 5.68
N GLU A 152 0.92 8.73 5.36
CA GLU A 152 2.33 9.14 5.34
C GLU A 152 2.94 9.44 6.71
N THR A 153 2.24 10.04 7.63
CA THR A 153 2.58 10.25 9.04
C THR A 153 1.33 10.58 9.84
N SER A 154 1.27 10.15 11.09
CA SER A 154 0.23 10.50 12.07
C SER A 154 0.43 11.89 12.67
N ASN A 155 1.63 12.48 12.53
CA ASN A 155 1.94 13.83 12.99
C ASN A 155 1.31 14.87 12.05
N SER A 156 0.29 15.60 12.54
CA SER A 156 -0.48 16.57 11.77
C SER A 156 0.36 17.74 11.23
N ASP A 157 1.35 18.19 12.01
CA ASP A 157 2.20 19.32 11.64
C ASP A 157 3.19 18.91 10.56
N LEU A 158 3.77 17.71 10.71
CA LEU A 158 4.62 17.11 9.68
C LEU A 158 3.83 16.86 8.41
N PHE A 159 2.62 16.29 8.51
CA PHE A 159 1.73 16.08 7.37
C PHE A 159 1.43 17.39 6.63
N SER A 160 1.13 18.47 7.35
CA SER A 160 0.84 19.78 6.77
C SER A 160 2.05 20.39 6.05
N ARG A 161 3.26 20.16 6.57
CA ARG A 161 4.51 20.57 5.89
C ARG A 161 4.76 19.78 4.62
N MET A 162 4.43 18.47 4.61
CA MET A 162 4.61 17.59 3.45
C MET A 162 3.58 17.87 2.36
N HIS A 163 2.35 18.17 2.76
CA HIS A 163 1.19 18.30 1.89
C HIS A 163 0.58 19.70 2.01
N PRO A 164 1.05 20.68 1.24
CA PRO A 164 0.42 21.99 1.19
C PRO A 164 -1.08 21.88 0.98
N PRO A 165 -1.87 22.78 1.60
CA PRO A 165 -3.31 22.72 1.58
C PRO A 165 -3.86 22.60 0.17
N ARG A 166 -4.82 21.67 -0.02
CA ARG A 166 -5.69 21.61 -1.19
C ARG A 166 -6.90 22.51 -0.91
N GLY A 167 -7.46 23.13 -1.95
CA GLY A 167 -8.64 24.00 -1.82
C GLY A 167 -9.76 23.40 -0.97
N LYS A 168 -10.61 24.25 -0.41
CA LYS A 168 -11.70 23.88 0.52
C LYS A 168 -12.63 22.82 -0.07
N GLY A 169 -13.15 21.93 0.79
CA GLY A 169 -14.26 21.03 0.47
C GLY A 169 -13.90 19.57 0.19
N ARG A 170 -12.64 19.16 0.31
CA ARG A 170 -12.30 17.73 0.22
C ARG A 170 -12.08 17.11 1.59
N PRO A 171 -12.53 15.85 1.82
CA PRO A 171 -12.33 15.17 3.10
C PRO A 171 -10.85 14.91 3.37
N SER A 172 -10.45 14.87 4.64
CA SER A 172 -9.09 14.51 5.03
C SER A 172 -8.80 13.05 4.72
N ARG A 173 -7.52 12.69 4.51
CA ARG A 173 -7.11 11.28 4.32
C ARG A 173 -7.60 10.37 5.44
N MET A 174 -7.50 10.83 6.68
CA MET A 174 -7.98 10.06 7.84
C MET A 174 -9.48 9.82 7.81
N SER A 175 -10.27 10.82 7.41
CA SER A 175 -11.72 10.67 7.21
C SER A 175 -12.02 9.67 6.10
N LEU A 176 -11.30 9.73 4.97
CA LEU A 176 -11.46 8.78 3.86
C LEU A 176 -11.12 7.36 4.28
N LEU A 177 -9.98 7.15 4.95
CA LEU A 177 -9.56 5.83 5.41
C LEU A 177 -10.61 5.15 6.29
N ARG A 178 -11.24 5.90 7.21
CA ARG A 178 -12.32 5.38 8.05
C ARG A 178 -13.60 5.04 7.27
N GLN A 179 -13.79 5.60 6.09
CA GLN A 179 -14.96 5.34 5.24
C GLN A 179 -14.78 4.16 4.29
N LEU A 180 -13.54 3.79 3.94
CA LEU A 180 -13.26 2.72 2.98
C LEU A 180 -13.80 1.35 3.42
N GLY A 181 -13.62 0.97 4.69
CA GLY A 181 -14.14 -0.28 5.24
C GLY A 181 -15.67 -0.40 5.17
N PRO A 182 -16.43 0.61 5.64
CA PRO A 182 -17.89 0.68 5.45
C PRO A 182 -18.35 0.58 3.99
N LEU A 183 -17.60 1.13 3.04
CA LEU A 183 -17.86 1.00 1.61
C LEU A 183 -17.57 -0.41 1.07
N GLY A 184 -16.93 -1.29 1.85
CA GLY A 184 -16.65 -2.66 1.48
C GLY A 184 -15.28 -2.90 0.85
N TYR A 185 -14.37 -1.95 0.92
CA TYR A 185 -12.97 -2.14 0.50
C TYR A 185 -12.14 -2.91 1.53
N GLU A 186 -11.15 -3.66 1.06
CA GLU A 186 -9.96 -3.90 1.87
C GLU A 186 -9.18 -2.59 1.95
N VAL A 187 -8.86 -2.16 3.19
CA VAL A 187 -8.28 -0.84 3.45
C VAL A 187 -6.76 -0.91 3.46
N GLY A 188 -6.13 -0.22 2.51
CA GLY A 188 -4.69 -0.06 2.46
C GLY A 188 -4.25 1.33 2.87
N SER A 189 -3.22 1.40 3.71
CA SER A 189 -2.55 2.66 4.04
C SER A 189 -1.05 2.44 4.28
N GLY A 190 -0.37 3.42 4.85
CA GLY A 190 1.05 3.33 5.14
C GLY A 190 1.70 4.67 5.39
N VAL A 191 2.99 4.61 5.70
CA VAL A 191 3.79 5.77 6.07
C VAL A 191 5.12 5.80 5.34
N MET A 192 5.70 6.98 5.28
CA MET A 192 7.07 7.22 4.85
C MET A 192 7.97 7.35 6.09
N ILE A 193 9.18 6.82 6.01
CA ILE A 193 10.13 6.71 7.12
C ILE A 193 11.29 7.66 6.89
N GLY A 194 11.65 8.43 7.90
CA GLY A 194 12.77 9.34 7.85
C GLY A 194 12.48 10.64 7.09
N ILE A 195 11.22 11.08 7.10
CA ILE A 195 10.82 12.39 6.60
C ILE A 195 11.56 13.48 7.40
N PRO A 196 12.07 14.54 6.78
CA PRO A 196 12.75 15.63 7.50
C PRO A 196 11.90 16.18 8.66
N GLY A 197 12.40 16.02 9.89
CA GLY A 197 11.72 16.37 11.14
C GLY A 197 10.81 15.29 11.73
N GLN A 198 10.78 14.08 11.19
CA GLN A 198 10.08 12.94 11.77
C GLN A 198 10.88 12.33 12.92
N THR A 199 10.23 12.08 14.04
CA THR A 199 10.85 11.51 15.24
C THR A 199 10.56 10.02 15.40
N TYR A 200 11.23 9.35 16.35
CA TYR A 200 10.91 7.98 16.75
C TYR A 200 9.51 7.89 17.38
N ASP A 201 9.09 8.93 18.09
CA ASP A 201 7.73 9.02 18.64
C ASP A 201 6.66 9.11 17.53
N ASP A 202 6.94 9.81 16.44
CA ASP A 202 6.05 9.83 15.27
C ASP A 202 5.90 8.44 14.67
N LEU A 203 7.01 7.69 14.51
CA LEU A 203 6.97 6.32 14.01
C LEU A 203 6.20 5.37 14.94
N ALA A 204 6.33 5.57 16.26
CA ALA A 204 5.56 4.79 17.24
C ALA A 204 4.05 5.10 17.13
N ASN A 205 3.67 6.38 17.01
CA ASN A 205 2.28 6.78 16.76
C ASN A 205 1.74 6.21 15.45
N ASP A 206 2.57 6.19 14.40
CA ASP A 206 2.21 5.62 13.10
C ASP A 206 1.86 4.12 13.22
N LEU A 207 2.64 3.36 13.99
CA LEU A 207 2.40 1.93 14.25
C LEU A 207 1.11 1.72 15.07
N GLU A 208 0.87 2.53 16.10
CA GLU A 208 -0.36 2.48 16.90
C GLU A 208 -1.59 2.76 16.03
N LEU A 209 -1.49 3.74 15.11
CA LEU A 209 -2.55 4.12 14.19
C LEU A 209 -2.85 3.02 13.15
N PHE A 210 -1.86 2.23 12.70
CA PHE A 210 -2.12 1.07 11.85
C PHE A 210 -3.11 0.09 12.50
N ARG A 211 -2.92 -0.17 13.79
CA ARG A 211 -3.79 -1.06 14.57
C ARG A 211 -5.18 -0.44 14.79
N GLU A 212 -5.24 0.86 15.14
CA GLU A 212 -6.52 1.57 15.30
C GLU A 212 -7.38 1.53 14.03
N LEU A 213 -6.76 1.70 12.88
CA LEU A 213 -7.45 1.70 11.58
C LEU A 213 -7.79 0.29 11.08
N ASP A 214 -7.41 -0.77 11.78
CA ASP A 214 -7.62 -2.19 11.37
C ASP A 214 -7.26 -2.43 9.89
N LEU A 215 -6.05 -2.02 9.51
CA LEU A 215 -5.62 -2.02 8.11
C LEU A 215 -5.47 -3.43 7.53
N ASP A 216 -5.91 -3.62 6.30
CA ASP A 216 -5.73 -4.84 5.51
C ASP A 216 -4.40 -4.88 4.77
N MET A 217 -3.83 -3.73 4.49
CA MET A 217 -2.54 -3.58 3.82
C MET A 217 -1.78 -2.41 4.40
N ILE A 218 -0.50 -2.62 4.75
CA ILE A 218 0.37 -1.62 5.37
C ILE A 218 1.64 -1.47 4.54
N GLY A 219 1.75 -0.35 3.80
CA GLY A 219 2.94 -0.01 3.02
C GLY A 219 3.87 0.93 3.78
N VAL A 220 5.06 0.45 4.14
CA VAL A 220 6.11 1.28 4.73
C VAL A 220 7.32 1.36 3.80
N GLY A 221 7.93 2.52 3.71
CA GLY A 221 9.09 2.72 2.85
C GLY A 221 9.87 3.97 3.23
N PRO A 222 11.18 4.00 2.95
CA PRO A 222 12.03 5.12 3.30
C PRO A 222 11.68 6.37 2.47
N PHE A 223 11.88 7.54 3.05
CA PHE A 223 11.96 8.79 2.31
C PHE A 223 13.22 8.76 1.43
N ILE A 224 13.03 9.03 0.14
CA ILE A 224 14.13 9.19 -0.82
C ILE A 224 13.99 10.60 -1.40
N ALA A 225 14.97 11.44 -1.16
CA ALA A 225 14.96 12.84 -1.57
C ALA A 225 14.93 12.95 -3.11
N HIS A 226 13.98 13.74 -3.64
CA HIS A 226 13.91 14.04 -5.06
C HIS A 226 14.37 15.49 -5.31
N PRO A 227 15.37 15.74 -6.19
CA PRO A 227 16.00 17.06 -6.37
C PRO A 227 15.03 18.15 -6.86
N ALA A 228 13.94 17.78 -7.54
CA ALA A 228 12.91 18.73 -7.97
C ALA A 228 11.88 19.08 -6.89
N THR A 229 12.10 18.68 -5.62
CA THR A 229 11.15 18.89 -4.52
C THR A 229 11.73 19.78 -3.43
N PRO A 230 10.88 20.50 -2.65
CA PRO A 230 11.35 21.28 -1.52
C PRO A 230 12.18 20.47 -0.52
N PHE A 231 11.75 19.27 -0.14
CA PHE A 231 12.50 18.41 0.80
C PHE A 231 13.80 17.85 0.22
N GLY A 232 13.86 17.68 -1.10
CA GLY A 232 15.09 17.22 -1.77
C GLY A 232 16.13 18.32 -1.94
N ARG A 233 15.73 19.60 -1.82
CA ARG A 233 16.62 20.78 -1.89
C ARG A 233 16.95 21.35 -0.53
N ALA A 234 16.24 20.94 0.53
CA ALA A 234 16.48 21.41 1.87
C ALA A 234 17.80 20.84 2.40
N GLU A 235 18.58 21.68 3.07
CA GLU A 235 19.71 21.19 3.85
C GLU A 235 19.22 20.25 4.95
N PRO A 236 19.91 19.12 5.16
CA PRO A 236 19.59 18.24 6.27
C PRO A 236 19.68 19.01 7.59
N MET A 237 18.61 19.00 8.36
CA MET A 237 18.62 19.49 9.74
C MET A 237 18.55 18.28 10.68
N PRO A 238 19.66 17.57 10.90
CA PRO A 238 19.66 16.43 11.79
C PRO A 238 19.49 16.92 13.22
N THR A 239 18.43 16.43 13.87
CA THR A 239 18.29 16.49 15.33
C THR A 239 18.53 15.09 15.86
N GLU A 240 18.97 14.94 17.11
CA GLU A 240 19.16 13.62 17.75
C GLU A 240 17.87 12.77 17.73
N ALA A 241 16.73 13.43 17.73
CA ALA A 241 15.41 12.79 17.66
C ALA A 241 14.98 12.38 16.24
N GLN A 242 15.70 12.79 15.18
CA GLN A 242 15.33 12.52 13.79
C GLN A 242 15.42 11.02 13.48
N ALA A 243 14.30 10.43 13.08
CA ALA A 243 14.28 9.05 12.58
C ALA A 243 15.01 8.95 11.24
N PRO A 244 15.95 8.00 11.06
CA PRO A 244 16.73 7.92 9.83
C PRO A 244 15.92 7.29 8.67
N ALA A 245 16.11 7.80 7.46
CA ALA A 245 15.55 7.26 6.21
C ALA A 245 16.40 6.09 5.69
N THR A 246 16.61 5.06 6.50
CA THR A 246 17.49 3.93 6.17
C THR A 246 16.71 2.64 5.91
N GLU A 247 17.38 1.69 5.25
CA GLU A 247 16.84 0.34 5.09
C GLU A 247 16.64 -0.34 6.45
N LEU A 248 17.56 -0.19 7.41
CA LEU A 248 17.44 -0.78 8.74
C LEU A 248 16.18 -0.28 9.47
N MET A 249 15.91 1.04 9.45
CA MET A 249 14.69 1.59 10.05
C MET A 249 13.44 1.05 9.32
N THR A 250 13.51 0.90 8.00
CA THR A 250 12.41 0.32 7.23
C THR A 250 12.15 -1.13 7.61
N TYR A 251 13.19 -1.94 7.82
CA TYR A 251 13.04 -3.32 8.30
C TYR A 251 12.42 -3.39 9.70
N LYS A 252 12.84 -2.51 10.62
CA LYS A 252 12.23 -2.41 11.95
C LYS A 252 10.73 -2.09 11.84
N MET A 253 10.37 -1.11 11.02
CA MET A 253 8.96 -0.74 10.82
C MET A 253 8.14 -1.87 10.17
N ILE A 254 8.70 -2.64 9.23
CA ILE A 254 8.04 -3.84 8.65
C ILE A 254 7.80 -4.88 9.76
N ALA A 255 8.81 -5.18 10.56
CA ALA A 255 8.71 -6.18 11.62
C ALA A 255 7.71 -5.77 12.70
N LEU A 256 7.79 -4.54 13.19
CA LEU A 256 6.87 -4.01 14.19
C LEU A 256 5.42 -3.92 13.67
N ALA A 257 5.23 -3.49 12.41
CA ALA A 257 3.92 -3.52 11.77
C ALA A 257 3.34 -4.94 11.71
N ARG A 258 4.16 -5.96 11.41
CA ARG A 258 3.75 -7.36 11.44
C ARG A 258 3.34 -7.82 12.84
N LEU A 259 4.09 -7.44 13.87
CA LEU A 259 3.78 -7.82 15.26
C LEU A 259 2.49 -7.14 15.77
N MET A 260 2.26 -5.90 15.36
CA MET A 260 1.08 -5.13 15.79
C MET A 260 -0.18 -5.43 14.96
N CYS A 261 -0.01 -5.75 13.68
CA CYS A 261 -1.08 -6.02 12.72
C CYS A 261 -0.82 -7.37 12.02
N PRO A 262 -0.93 -8.50 12.76
CA PRO A 262 -0.47 -9.80 12.29
C PRO A 262 -1.20 -10.31 11.04
N ASP A 263 -2.42 -9.86 10.79
CA ASP A 263 -3.24 -10.27 9.67
C ASP A 263 -3.18 -9.32 8.45
N ALA A 264 -2.42 -8.22 8.54
CA ALA A 264 -2.27 -7.30 7.42
C ALA A 264 -1.34 -7.86 6.34
N ASN A 265 -1.62 -7.52 5.08
CA ASN A 265 -0.68 -7.71 3.98
C ASN A 265 0.37 -6.59 4.00
N ILE A 266 1.65 -6.94 4.05
CA ILE A 266 2.76 -5.98 4.14
C ILE A 266 3.69 -6.17 2.94
N PRO A 267 3.81 -5.16 2.05
CA PRO A 267 4.72 -5.24 0.91
C PRO A 267 6.17 -4.97 1.32
N SER A 268 7.10 -5.72 0.72
CA SER A 268 8.49 -5.29 0.58
C SER A 268 8.55 -4.31 -0.61
N THR A 269 8.71 -3.02 -0.31
CA THR A 269 8.45 -1.94 -1.27
C THR A 269 9.58 -1.74 -2.30
N THR A 270 9.25 -1.09 -3.42
CA THR A 270 10.24 -0.69 -4.43
C THR A 270 11.22 0.36 -3.86
N ALA A 271 10.79 1.22 -2.95
CA ALA A 271 11.68 2.19 -2.29
C ALA A 271 12.78 1.49 -1.48
N LEU A 272 12.44 0.42 -0.75
CA LEU A 272 13.42 -0.40 -0.05
C LEU A 272 14.40 -1.07 -1.02
N ALA A 273 13.89 -1.63 -2.13
CA ALA A 273 14.73 -2.19 -3.19
C ALA A 273 15.60 -1.12 -3.91
N THR A 274 15.22 0.14 -3.85
CA THR A 274 16.02 1.24 -4.41
C THR A 274 17.20 1.59 -3.49
N LEU A 275 17.02 1.52 -2.16
CA LEU A 275 18.13 1.69 -1.21
C LEU A 275 19.09 0.49 -1.22
N ASN A 276 18.56 -0.72 -1.35
CA ASN A 276 19.34 -1.95 -1.41
C ASN A 276 18.86 -2.82 -2.57
N ILE A 277 19.50 -2.62 -3.72
CA ILE A 277 19.14 -3.29 -4.98
C ILE A 277 19.43 -4.80 -4.91
N THR A 278 20.44 -5.18 -4.12
CA THR A 278 20.92 -6.56 -4.06
C THR A 278 19.97 -7.46 -3.28
N GLU A 279 19.55 -7.05 -2.08
CA GLU A 279 18.82 -7.91 -1.14
C GLU A 279 17.62 -7.22 -0.45
N GLY A 280 17.38 -5.94 -0.72
CA GLY A 280 16.39 -5.16 0.03
C GLY A 280 15.00 -5.77 0.05
N ARG A 281 14.58 -6.40 -1.03
CA ARG A 281 13.27 -7.07 -1.10
C ARG A 281 13.23 -8.35 -0.30
N GLU A 282 14.27 -9.18 -0.44
CA GLU A 282 14.37 -10.46 0.25
C GLU A 282 14.45 -10.25 1.76
N LEU A 283 15.27 -9.30 2.20
CA LEU A 283 15.39 -8.96 3.61
C LEU A 283 14.05 -8.44 4.19
N GLY A 284 13.29 -7.64 3.43
CA GLY A 284 11.94 -7.24 3.80
C GLY A 284 10.99 -8.42 3.95
N LEU A 285 11.03 -9.38 3.00
CA LEU A 285 10.22 -10.60 3.03
C LEU A 285 10.58 -11.51 4.21
N GLN A 286 11.84 -11.61 4.57
CA GLN A 286 12.31 -12.40 5.72
C GLN A 286 12.05 -11.72 7.08
N ARG A 287 11.66 -10.45 7.08
CA ARG A 287 11.42 -9.64 8.28
C ARG A 287 9.96 -9.23 8.47
N GLY A 288 9.02 -10.01 7.91
CA GLY A 288 7.59 -9.84 8.15
C GLY A 288 6.75 -9.45 6.94
N ALA A 289 7.33 -9.06 5.79
CA ALA A 289 6.57 -8.79 4.57
C ALA A 289 6.11 -10.09 3.88
N ASN A 290 5.01 -9.98 3.11
CA ASN A 290 4.43 -11.11 2.36
C ASN A 290 3.90 -10.72 0.98
N ILE A 291 4.12 -9.48 0.54
CA ILE A 291 3.68 -8.96 -0.76
C ILE A 291 4.88 -8.38 -1.52
N VAL A 292 4.90 -8.55 -2.83
CA VAL A 292 5.76 -7.79 -3.75
C VAL A 292 4.88 -7.22 -4.87
N MET A 293 5.22 -6.02 -5.34
CA MET A 293 4.53 -5.34 -6.43
C MET A 293 5.46 -5.19 -7.65
N PRO A 294 5.52 -6.19 -8.55
CA PRO A 294 6.25 -6.07 -9.80
C PRO A 294 5.62 -4.99 -10.68
N ASN A 295 6.44 -4.22 -11.38
CA ASN A 295 5.96 -3.15 -12.24
C ASN A 295 5.49 -3.71 -13.60
N MET A 296 4.21 -3.55 -13.89
CA MET A 296 3.54 -3.96 -15.14
C MET A 296 3.32 -2.78 -16.12
N THR A 297 3.67 -1.56 -15.69
CA THR A 297 3.58 -0.39 -16.57
C THR A 297 4.48 -0.59 -17.79
N PRO A 298 4.01 -0.33 -19.01
CA PRO A 298 4.85 -0.38 -20.20
C PRO A 298 6.12 0.50 -20.05
N PRO A 299 7.30 0.05 -20.53
CA PRO A 299 8.57 0.75 -20.30
C PRO A 299 8.56 2.22 -20.77
N GLU A 300 7.84 2.54 -21.86
CA GLU A 300 7.70 3.89 -22.42
C GLU A 300 7.02 4.87 -21.48
N TYR A 301 6.14 4.41 -20.57
CA TYR A 301 5.51 5.24 -19.54
C TYR A 301 6.28 5.22 -18.22
N ARG A 302 6.88 4.07 -17.89
CA ARG A 302 7.53 3.81 -16.60
C ARG A 302 8.64 4.81 -16.30
N VAL A 303 9.40 5.23 -17.31
CA VAL A 303 10.48 6.21 -17.19
C VAL A 303 10.00 7.60 -16.76
N TYR A 304 8.73 7.91 -17.00
CA TYR A 304 8.11 9.18 -16.63
C TYR A 304 7.38 9.14 -15.27
N TYR A 305 7.36 7.98 -14.59
CA TYR A 305 6.73 7.85 -13.26
C TYR A 305 7.80 7.89 -12.15
N GLU A 306 8.50 9.01 -12.08
CA GLU A 306 9.59 9.22 -11.14
C GLU A 306 9.13 9.95 -9.89
N ILE A 307 8.60 9.19 -8.92
CA ILE A 307 8.22 9.73 -7.59
C ILE A 307 9.45 10.09 -6.74
N TYR A 308 10.55 9.38 -6.94
CA TYR A 308 11.89 9.61 -6.40
C TYR A 308 12.93 9.09 -7.42
N PRO A 309 14.20 9.59 -7.39
CA PRO A 309 15.23 9.26 -8.37
C PRO A 309 15.73 7.81 -8.23
N ALA A 310 16.34 7.31 -9.29
CA ALA A 310 16.97 5.98 -9.35
C ALA A 310 16.04 4.81 -8.93
N LYS A 311 14.74 4.94 -9.16
CA LYS A 311 13.73 3.93 -8.85
C LYS A 311 14.13 2.57 -9.44
N ALA A 312 14.16 1.53 -8.61
CA ALA A 312 14.48 0.17 -9.04
C ALA A 312 13.50 -0.33 -10.11
N CYS A 313 13.99 -1.14 -11.06
CA CYS A 313 13.22 -1.79 -12.12
C CYS A 313 12.52 -0.79 -13.08
N ILE A 314 13.18 0.32 -13.43
CA ILE A 314 12.59 1.36 -14.28
C ILE A 314 12.68 1.03 -15.78
N ARG A 315 13.66 0.23 -16.19
CA ARG A 315 13.95 -0.07 -17.61
C ARG A 315 13.64 -1.50 -18.03
N GLU A 316 13.40 -2.38 -17.08
CA GLU A 316 13.12 -3.79 -17.33
C GLU A 316 11.71 -3.97 -17.91
N THR A 317 11.54 -4.93 -18.82
CA THR A 317 10.23 -5.35 -19.29
C THR A 317 9.46 -6.08 -18.16
N ALA A 318 8.14 -6.21 -18.30
CA ALA A 318 7.33 -6.96 -17.33
C ALA A 318 7.79 -8.43 -17.21
N ASP A 319 8.16 -9.07 -18.33
CA ASP A 319 8.69 -10.44 -18.38
C ASP A 319 10.01 -10.60 -17.63
N LEU A 320 10.95 -9.69 -17.83
CA LEU A 320 12.24 -9.69 -17.12
C LEU A 320 11.99 -9.49 -15.60
N CYS A 321 11.12 -8.56 -15.26
CA CYS A 321 10.77 -8.28 -13.85
C CYS A 321 10.11 -9.51 -13.20
N ASN A 322 9.16 -10.18 -13.88
CA ASN A 322 8.49 -11.38 -13.39
C ASN A 322 9.50 -12.50 -13.10
N ARG A 323 10.36 -12.84 -14.08
CA ARG A 323 11.38 -13.89 -13.89
C ARG A 323 12.36 -13.58 -12.77
N CYS A 324 12.82 -12.33 -12.70
CA CYS A 324 13.73 -11.89 -11.65
C CYS A 324 13.11 -12.03 -10.25
N ILE A 325 11.90 -11.50 -10.06
CA ILE A 325 11.21 -11.52 -8.77
C ILE A 325 10.87 -12.95 -8.33
N THR A 326 10.38 -13.79 -9.24
CA THR A 326 10.08 -15.19 -8.95
C THR A 326 11.33 -15.92 -8.46
N GLY A 327 12.44 -15.85 -9.20
CA GLY A 327 13.69 -16.51 -8.81
C GLY A 327 14.27 -15.98 -7.48
N ARG A 328 14.10 -14.68 -7.18
CA ARG A 328 14.53 -14.10 -5.89
C ARG A 328 13.70 -14.61 -4.71
N ILE A 329 12.40 -14.76 -4.89
CA ILE A 329 11.48 -15.30 -3.86
C ILE A 329 11.78 -16.79 -3.61
N GLU A 330 11.96 -17.57 -4.67
CA GLU A 330 12.32 -18.99 -4.56
C GLU A 330 13.69 -19.20 -3.89
N LYS A 331 14.66 -18.34 -4.18
CA LYS A 331 16.02 -18.40 -3.57
C LYS A 331 15.98 -18.24 -2.05
N ILE A 332 15.01 -17.51 -1.49
CA ILE A 332 14.84 -17.41 -0.02
C ILE A 332 13.91 -18.50 0.56
N GLY A 333 13.60 -19.54 -0.21
CA GLY A 333 12.77 -20.68 0.22
C GLY A 333 11.27 -20.37 0.32
N ARG A 334 10.78 -19.30 -0.35
CA ARG A 334 9.37 -18.91 -0.34
C ARG A 334 8.68 -19.28 -1.65
N ALA A 335 7.40 -19.61 -1.59
CA ALA A 335 6.56 -19.89 -2.76
C ALA A 335 5.80 -18.65 -3.22
N ILE A 336 5.46 -18.62 -4.53
CA ILE A 336 4.56 -17.60 -5.08
C ILE A 336 3.12 -17.96 -4.73
N GLY A 337 2.41 -17.02 -4.11
CA GLY A 337 1.01 -17.16 -3.74
C GLY A 337 0.08 -17.11 -4.96
N LYS A 338 -0.95 -17.95 -4.95
CA LYS A 338 -1.97 -18.01 -5.99
C LYS A 338 -3.20 -17.18 -5.64
N GLY A 339 -3.85 -16.64 -6.67
CA GLY A 339 -5.07 -15.87 -6.54
C GLY A 339 -4.90 -14.49 -5.87
N PRO A 340 -6.00 -13.84 -5.49
CA PRO A 340 -6.00 -12.41 -5.12
C PRO A 340 -5.32 -12.08 -3.79
N GLY A 341 -5.03 -13.05 -2.93
CA GLY A 341 -4.37 -12.87 -1.64
C GLY A 341 -5.04 -11.82 -0.73
N PRO A 342 -6.34 -11.96 -0.40
CA PRO A 342 -7.00 -11.04 0.52
C PRO A 342 -6.41 -11.17 1.92
N SER A 343 -6.45 -10.08 2.71
CA SER A 343 -6.00 -10.14 4.10
C SER A 343 -6.88 -11.08 4.93
N PRO A 344 -6.35 -11.77 5.94
CA PRO A 344 -7.18 -12.49 6.93
C PRO A 344 -8.22 -11.59 7.60
N ASN A 345 -7.94 -10.32 7.86
CA ASN A 345 -8.90 -9.33 8.36
C ASN A 345 -10.12 -9.21 7.44
N ALA A 346 -9.90 -8.99 6.15
CA ALA A 346 -10.98 -8.88 5.17
C ALA A 346 -11.80 -10.17 5.08
N ARG A 347 -11.13 -11.34 5.13
CA ARG A 347 -11.82 -12.66 5.15
C ARG A 347 -12.71 -12.80 6.37
N ARG A 348 -12.27 -12.37 7.56
CA ARG A 348 -13.11 -12.40 8.78
C ARG A 348 -14.33 -11.49 8.67
N ARG A 349 -14.12 -10.25 8.19
CA ARG A 349 -15.23 -9.29 7.99
C ARG A 349 -16.27 -9.78 6.98
N SER A 350 -15.86 -10.44 5.91
CA SER A 350 -16.80 -10.99 4.92
C SER A 350 -17.63 -12.15 5.48
N LYS A 351 -17.02 -13.06 6.25
CA LYS A 351 -17.73 -14.16 6.92
C LYS A 351 -18.73 -13.68 7.98
N GLY A 352 -18.38 -12.63 8.74
CA GLY A 352 -19.29 -12.03 9.73
C GLY A 352 -20.53 -11.39 9.08
N LYS A 353 -20.40 -10.76 7.92
CA LYS A 353 -21.54 -10.21 7.15
C LYS A 353 -22.46 -11.31 6.60
N SER A 354 -21.92 -12.43 6.11
CA SER A 354 -22.71 -13.58 5.64
C SER A 354 -23.54 -14.22 6.77
N ALA A 355 -22.95 -14.38 7.96
CA ALA A 355 -23.63 -14.96 9.11
C ALA A 355 -24.77 -14.06 9.68
N THR A 356 -24.71 -12.76 9.47
CA THR A 356 -25.79 -11.83 9.85
C THR A 356 -26.94 -11.82 8.85
N PHE A 357 -26.69 -12.06 7.56
CA PHE A 357 -27.74 -12.15 6.55
C PHE A 357 -28.53 -13.47 6.64
N GLU A 358 -27.90 -14.58 6.98
CA GLU A 358 -28.60 -15.87 7.15
C GLU A 358 -29.50 -15.92 8.39
N ARG A 359 -29.34 -15.02 9.37
CA ARG A 359 -30.19 -14.94 10.57
C ARG A 359 -31.44 -14.06 10.42
N VAL A 360 -31.58 -13.29 9.36
CA VAL A 360 -32.75 -12.39 9.17
C VAL A 360 -33.90 -13.10 8.44
N ASP A 361 -33.63 -14.16 7.66
CA ASP A 361 -34.63 -14.84 6.83
C ASP A 361 -35.30 -16.07 7.50
N GLY A 362 -35.12 -16.29 8.77
CA GLY A 362 -35.56 -17.49 9.49
C GLY A 362 -36.76 -17.30 10.45
N LYS A 363 -37.83 -16.55 10.07
CA LYS A 363 -39.15 -16.68 10.75
C LYS A 363 -40.30 -16.57 9.74
N PRO A 364 -41.20 -17.58 9.67
CA PRO A 364 -42.41 -17.45 8.87
C PRO A 364 -43.40 -16.48 9.56
N VAL A 365 -43.84 -15.50 8.80
CA VAL A 365 -44.95 -14.61 9.21
C VAL A 365 -46.23 -15.43 9.20
N GLY A 366 -46.71 -15.78 10.37
CA GLY A 366 -48.02 -16.41 10.55
C GLY A 366 -49.14 -15.43 10.23
N LEU A 367 -49.92 -15.75 9.20
CA LEU A 367 -51.16 -15.05 8.90
C LEU A 367 -52.18 -15.31 10.02
N GLY A 368 -52.36 -14.31 10.90
CA GLY A 368 -53.47 -14.27 11.87
C GLY A 368 -54.79 -14.01 11.13
N ARG A 369 -55.65 -15.00 11.09
CA ARG A 369 -57.03 -14.83 10.70
C ARG A 369 -57.76 -14.01 11.74
N SER A 370 -58.32 -12.88 11.29
CA SER A 370 -59.33 -12.11 12.03
C SER A 370 -60.66 -12.87 11.99
N SER A 371 -61.26 -13.11 13.15
CA SER A 371 -62.65 -13.46 13.32
C SER A 371 -63.26 -12.52 14.34
N ARG A 372 -64.24 -11.79 13.85
CA ARG A 372 -65.33 -11.00 14.37
C ARG A 372 -65.10 -9.51 14.50
#